data_0abdbf1373bfc73557966e880493eef1
#
_entry.id   0abdbf1373bfc73557966e880493eef1
#
_cell.length_a   1.000
_cell.length_b   1.000
_cell.length_c   1.000
_cell.angle_alpha   90.00
_cell.angle_beta   90.00
_cell.angle_gamma   90.00
#
_symmetry.space_group_name_H-M   'P 1'
#
loop_
_entity.id
_entity.type
_entity.pdbx_description
1 polymer ?
#
loop_
_entity_poly.entity_id
_entity_poly.type
_entity_poly.pdbx_seq_one_letter_code
_entity_poly.pdbx_strand_id
1 'polypeptide(L)'
;MGCPADXXXXXXXXXXXXXXXTFVGIFLLSRIFYPAVCTTGSRKMVSVISTVDTGHEDMIHDAQMDYYGCRLATCSSDRSVRIYDVKNGTQTLAADLRGHEGPVWQIAWAHPKFGNILASCSYDRKVIIWKEMNGQWIKFYEYANHDSSVNSVCWAPHDYGLILACGSSDGSISILSATAAGGWEAKKINNAHTIGCNAVSWAPAIGPNAAFDSSSGMRPAPVKRFVSGGCDNLVKVWREDKEWVEEAKLEGHSDWVRDAAWAPSIGLSRTVITSCSQDRRVILWTNDGVSSSWNQRVLHTFEDVVWHVSWSVTGNILAVSGGDNKVSLWKETVEGQWVCISDVNRGKGSAPGQQ
;
A
#
# COMPACT_ATOMS: atom_id res chain seq x y z
N MET A 1 -15.28 -18.02 -31.16
CA MET A 1 -15.74 -18.38 -29.79
C MET A 1 -14.93 -17.57 -28.81
N GLY A 2 -15.50 -16.48 -28.35
CA GLY A 2 -14.81 -15.54 -27.48
C GLY A 2 -14.84 -15.99 -26.02
N CYS A 3 -13.70 -15.94 -25.38
CA CYS A 3 -13.60 -16.16 -23.94
C CYS A 3 -14.05 -14.87 -23.23
N PRO A 4 -14.94 -14.95 -22.24
CA PRO A 4 -15.33 -13.72 -21.52
C PRO A 4 -14.24 -13.33 -20.51
N ALA A 5 -13.53 -12.27 -20.84
CA ALA A 5 -12.46 -11.72 -20.00
C ALA A 5 -12.97 -10.76 -18.92
N ASP A 6 -14.26 -10.49 -18.91
CA ASP A 6 -14.86 -9.43 -18.05
C ASP A 6 -15.36 -9.87 -16.70
N UNK A 7 -15.19 -10.97 -16.44
CA UNK A 7 -15.68 -11.44 -15.25
C UNK A 7 -14.75 -11.51 -14.09
N UNK A 8 -13.86 -11.22 -14.32
CA UNK A 8 -12.95 -11.37 -13.30
C UNK A 8 -12.78 -10.18 -12.45
N UNK A 9 -13.12 -9.40 -12.84
CA UNK A 9 -12.98 -8.27 -12.14
C UNK A 9 -14.12 -8.05 -11.32
N UNK A 10 -14.85 -8.52 -11.71
CA UNK A 10 -15.91 -8.43 -11.02
C UNK A 10 -15.95 -9.37 -9.93
N UNK A 11 -15.30 -9.96 -10.06
CA UNK A 11 -15.26 -10.86 -9.14
C UNK A 11 -14.71 -10.42 -7.90
N UNK A 12 -14.30 -9.63 -8.02
CA UNK A 12 -13.82 -9.25 -6.96
C UNK A 12 -14.70 -8.62 -6.15
N UNK A 13 -15.34 -8.33 -6.62
CA UNK A 13 -16.18 -7.63 -5.90
C UNK A 13 -17.30 -8.45 -5.48
N UNK A 14 -17.21 -9.23 -5.89
CA UNK A 14 -18.32 -9.85 -5.58
C UNK A 14 -18.35 -10.53 -4.32
N UNK A 15 -17.81 -10.37 -3.83
CA UNK A 15 -18.04 -11.07 -2.76
C UNK A 15 -18.30 -10.22 -1.64
N UNK A 16 -18.69 -9.48 -1.95
CA UNK A 16 -18.93 -8.91 -0.83
C UNK A 16 -20.27 -8.58 -0.67
N UNK A 17 -20.60 -9.46 -0.47
CA UNK A 17 -21.91 -9.18 -0.16
C UNK A 17 -21.97 -8.32 0.99
N UNK A 18 -22.50 -7.60 0.71
CA UNK A 18 -22.95 -6.60 1.39
C UNK A 18 -22.71 -6.45 2.79
N UNK A 19 -22.25 -6.13 3.06
CA UNK A 19 -22.36 -5.48 4.28
C UNK A 19 -21.53 -4.27 4.17
N UNK A 20 -22.03 -3.42 4.10
CA UNK A 20 -21.36 -2.35 4.23
C UNK A 20 -20.06 -2.60 4.77
N UNK A 21 -19.64 -2.93 4.24
CA UNK A 21 -18.44 -3.15 4.64
C UNK A 21 -17.76 -1.96 4.94
N THR A 22 -17.88 -1.48 5.94
CA THR A 22 -17.03 -0.44 6.48
C THR A 22 -15.60 -1.00 6.51
N PHE A 23 -14.81 -0.60 5.59
CA PHE A 23 -13.42 -1.04 5.55
C PHE A 23 -12.71 -0.48 6.78
N VAL A 24 -12.17 -1.36 7.63
CA VAL A 24 -11.29 -0.89 8.71
C VAL A 24 -9.92 -0.70 8.09
N GLY A 25 -9.70 0.51 7.60
CA GLY A 25 -8.36 0.90 7.21
C GLY A 25 -7.43 0.82 8.42
N ILE A 26 -6.28 0.18 8.21
CA ILE A 26 -5.30 0.07 9.30
C ILE A 26 -4.56 1.39 9.41
N PHE A 27 -5.17 2.34 10.11
CA PHE A 27 -4.59 3.67 10.34
C PHE A 27 -3.50 3.69 11.39
N LEU A 28 -3.27 2.58 12.02
CA LEU A 28 -2.58 2.58 13.30
C LEU A 28 -1.07 2.54 13.23
N LEU A 29 -0.47 2.37 12.06
CA LEU A 29 0.95 2.08 12.06
C LEU A 29 1.86 3.29 11.83
N SER A 30 1.30 4.46 11.51
CA SER A 30 2.12 5.64 11.31
C SER A 30 2.57 6.31 12.63
N ARG A 31 1.89 6.04 13.75
CA ARG A 31 2.25 6.64 15.06
C ARG A 31 1.98 5.70 16.22
N ILE A 32 2.73 4.60 16.32
CA ILE A 32 2.76 3.86 17.58
C ILE A 32 3.88 4.45 18.43
N PHE A 33 3.50 5.15 19.49
CA PHE A 33 4.40 5.64 20.51
C PHE A 33 5.20 4.50 21.14
N TYR A 34 6.42 4.79 21.54
CA TYR A 34 7.27 3.92 22.33
C TYR A 34 6.49 3.30 23.49
N PRO A 35 6.41 1.99 23.58
CA PRO A 35 5.90 1.40 24.82
C PRO A 35 6.98 1.54 25.89
N ALA A 36 6.65 2.16 26.97
CA ALA A 36 7.44 2.04 28.20
C ALA A 36 7.56 0.54 28.51
N VAL A 37 8.78 0.09 28.77
CA VAL A 37 9.03 -1.29 29.15
C VAL A 37 8.30 -1.57 30.45
N CYS A 38 7.19 -2.26 30.37
CA CYS A 38 6.52 -2.77 31.55
C CYS A 38 6.69 -4.29 31.57
N THR A 39 7.50 -4.76 32.47
CA THR A 39 7.68 -6.17 32.76
C THR A 39 6.50 -6.64 33.59
N THR A 40 5.61 -7.38 33.01
CA THR A 40 4.80 -8.45 33.63
C THR A 40 3.69 -8.89 32.67
N GLY A 41 3.52 -10.17 32.55
CA GLY A 41 2.76 -10.88 31.52
C GLY A 41 1.26 -10.59 31.46
N SER A 42 0.91 -9.53 30.74
CA SER A 42 -0.43 -9.34 30.23
C SER A 42 -0.31 -9.10 28.72
N ARG A 43 -0.98 -9.91 27.91
CA ARG A 43 -1.12 -9.64 26.46
C ARG A 43 -1.81 -8.29 26.32
N LYS A 44 -1.06 -7.26 25.91
CA LYS A 44 -1.68 -5.98 25.55
C LYS A 44 -2.51 -6.20 24.29
N MET A 45 -3.81 -6.24 24.44
CA MET A 45 -4.72 -6.29 23.32
C MET A 45 -4.73 -4.92 22.64
N VAL A 46 -4.63 -4.93 21.31
CA VAL A 46 -4.88 -3.73 20.50
C VAL A 46 -6.38 -3.41 20.63
N SER A 47 -6.70 -2.16 20.95
CA SER A 47 -8.08 -1.72 21.08
C SER A 47 -8.43 -0.68 20.01
N VAL A 48 -9.70 -0.64 19.61
CA VAL A 48 -10.21 0.42 18.73
C VAL A 48 -10.25 1.72 19.53
N ILE A 49 -9.48 2.70 19.10
CA ILE A 49 -9.38 4.00 19.77
C ILE A 49 -10.45 4.96 19.23
N SER A 50 -10.73 4.89 17.93
CA SER A 50 -11.66 5.80 17.28
C SER A 50 -12.30 5.14 16.06
N THR A 51 -13.52 5.52 15.78
CA THR A 51 -14.26 5.12 14.58
C THR A 51 -14.69 6.39 13.84
N VAL A 52 -14.47 6.41 12.53
CA VAL A 52 -14.80 7.55 11.68
C VAL A 52 -15.97 7.16 10.78
N ASP A 53 -17.06 7.91 10.87
CA ASP A 53 -18.13 7.82 9.87
C ASP A 53 -17.72 8.67 8.67
N THR A 54 -17.42 8.01 7.57
CA THR A 54 -16.96 8.70 6.36
C THR A 54 -18.12 9.18 5.48
N GLY A 55 -19.35 8.78 5.77
CA GLY A 55 -20.50 9.16 4.97
C GLY A 55 -20.47 8.68 3.52
N HIS A 56 -19.54 7.79 3.13
CA HIS A 56 -19.55 7.22 1.77
C HIS A 56 -20.83 6.41 1.54
N GLU A 57 -21.32 6.44 0.32
CA GLU A 57 -22.57 5.76 -0.07
C GLU A 57 -22.37 4.32 -0.49
N ASP A 58 -21.10 3.86 -0.59
CA ASP A 58 -20.76 2.50 -1.02
C ASP A 58 -19.44 2.07 -0.34
N MET A 59 -18.96 0.87 -0.66
CA MET A 59 -17.80 0.26 -0.06
C MET A 59 -16.57 1.17 -0.09
N ILE A 60 -15.88 1.28 1.04
CA ILE A 60 -14.61 1.96 1.15
C ILE A 60 -13.50 0.95 0.83
N HIS A 61 -12.62 1.29 -0.10
CA HIS A 61 -11.54 0.40 -0.53
C HIS A 61 -10.20 0.72 0.11
N ASP A 62 -9.92 1.98 0.38
CA ASP A 62 -8.67 2.38 1.02
C ASP A 62 -8.90 3.61 1.88
N ALA A 63 -8.00 3.78 2.84
CA ALA A 63 -8.05 4.87 3.77
C ALA A 63 -6.64 5.12 4.32
N GLN A 64 -6.12 6.33 4.17
CA GLN A 64 -4.75 6.65 4.53
C GLN A 64 -4.64 7.97 5.27
N MET A 65 -3.84 7.98 6.34
CA MET A 65 -3.45 9.21 7.02
C MET A 65 -2.31 9.89 6.23
N ASP A 66 -2.31 11.20 6.26
CA ASP A 66 -1.21 11.99 5.73
C ASP A 66 0.07 11.81 6.57
N TYR A 67 1.17 12.38 6.11
CA TYR A 67 2.49 12.27 6.74
C TYR A 67 2.48 12.68 8.22
N TYR A 68 1.69 13.68 8.56
CA TYR A 68 1.62 14.23 9.94
C TYR A 68 0.56 13.55 10.81
N GLY A 69 -0.30 12.72 10.23
CA GLY A 69 -1.42 12.12 10.95
C GLY A 69 -2.52 13.12 11.30
N CYS A 70 -2.63 14.20 10.54
CA CYS A 70 -3.60 15.28 10.75
C CYS A 70 -4.73 15.27 9.74
N ARG A 71 -4.58 14.50 8.66
CA ARG A 71 -5.60 14.35 7.63
C ARG A 71 -5.79 12.89 7.28
N LEU A 72 -7.03 12.51 7.13
CA LEU A 72 -7.44 11.19 6.68
C LEU A 72 -8.04 11.32 5.29
N ALA A 73 -7.54 10.55 4.33
CA ALA A 73 -8.19 10.40 3.03
C ALA A 73 -8.81 9.01 2.94
N THR A 74 -9.99 8.92 2.31
CA THR A 74 -10.70 7.65 2.06
C THR A 74 -11.15 7.61 0.60
N CYS A 75 -11.29 6.40 0.04
CA CYS A 75 -11.83 6.24 -1.30
C CYS A 75 -12.83 5.09 -1.37
N SER A 76 -13.75 5.16 -2.32
CA SER A 76 -14.93 4.30 -2.31
C SER A 76 -15.42 3.92 -3.71
N SER A 77 -16.25 2.86 -3.73
CA SER A 77 -17.05 2.48 -4.90
C SER A 77 -18.06 3.56 -5.30
N ASP A 78 -18.38 4.52 -4.41
CA ASP A 78 -19.22 5.66 -4.74
C ASP A 78 -18.52 6.68 -5.67
N ARG A 79 -17.32 6.36 -6.13
CA ARG A 79 -16.51 7.12 -7.09
C ARG A 79 -15.91 8.40 -6.52
N SER A 80 -15.98 8.57 -5.20
CA SER A 80 -15.44 9.76 -4.53
C SER A 80 -14.19 9.44 -3.72
N VAL A 81 -13.37 10.47 -3.50
CA VAL A 81 -12.30 10.48 -2.51
C VAL A 81 -12.66 11.59 -1.51
N ARG A 82 -12.67 11.26 -0.23
CA ARG A 82 -12.99 12.22 0.82
C ARG A 82 -11.77 12.47 1.70
N ILE A 83 -11.60 13.73 2.09
CA ILE A 83 -10.50 14.15 2.95
C ILE A 83 -11.09 14.76 4.22
N TYR A 84 -10.59 14.31 5.37
CA TYR A 84 -11.04 14.78 6.69
C TYR A 84 -9.84 15.38 7.43
N ASP A 85 -10.05 16.53 8.07
CA ASP A 85 -9.12 17.02 9.08
C ASP A 85 -9.39 16.26 10.38
N VAL A 86 -8.32 15.77 11.00
CA VAL A 86 -8.37 14.96 12.23
C VAL A 86 -7.70 15.77 13.35
N LYS A 87 -8.49 16.19 14.32
CA LYS A 87 -8.00 16.97 15.48
C LYS A 87 -8.63 16.47 16.76
N ASN A 88 -7.81 16.09 17.73
CA ASN A 88 -8.25 15.71 19.08
C ASN A 88 -9.33 14.61 19.05
N GLY A 89 -9.20 13.65 18.13
CA GLY A 89 -10.15 12.55 18.01
C GLY A 89 -11.44 12.88 17.27
N THR A 90 -11.62 14.13 16.83
CA THR A 90 -12.76 14.51 15.97
C THR A 90 -12.33 14.62 14.51
N GLN A 91 -13.25 14.32 13.62
CA GLN A 91 -13.00 14.35 12.17
C GLN A 91 -14.00 15.32 11.53
N THR A 92 -13.51 16.22 10.71
CA THR A 92 -14.36 17.15 9.95
C THR A 92 -14.05 17.02 8.46
N LEU A 93 -15.08 16.88 7.65
CA LEU A 93 -14.92 16.76 6.20
C LEU A 93 -14.32 18.05 5.64
N ALA A 94 -13.12 17.92 5.07
CA ALA A 94 -12.40 19.03 4.46
C ALA A 94 -12.64 19.12 2.95
N ALA A 95 -12.81 17.95 2.27
CA ALA A 95 -13.04 17.94 0.82
C ALA A 95 -13.75 16.65 0.40
N ASP A 96 -14.62 16.76 -0.62
CA ASP A 96 -15.22 15.64 -1.35
C ASP A 96 -14.75 15.78 -2.81
N LEU A 97 -13.83 14.92 -3.23
CA LEU A 97 -13.18 14.99 -4.53
C LEU A 97 -13.91 14.06 -5.50
N ARG A 98 -14.52 14.66 -6.50
CA ARG A 98 -15.25 13.94 -7.53
C ARG A 98 -14.61 14.17 -8.89
N GLY A 99 -14.43 13.10 -9.68
CA GLY A 99 -13.77 13.16 -10.96
C GLY A 99 -13.51 11.80 -11.60
N HIS A 100 -13.60 10.74 -10.77
CA HIS A 100 -13.59 9.37 -11.27
C HIS A 100 -14.99 8.96 -11.73
N GLU A 101 -15.04 8.11 -12.75
CA GLU A 101 -16.28 7.57 -13.33
C GLU A 101 -16.56 6.13 -12.88
N GLY A 102 -15.67 5.56 -12.06
CA GLY A 102 -15.80 4.22 -11.52
C GLY A 102 -15.28 4.14 -10.08
N PRO A 103 -15.45 2.97 -9.44
CA PRO A 103 -14.91 2.73 -8.10
C PRO A 103 -13.45 3.16 -7.99
N VAL A 104 -13.11 3.80 -6.88
CA VAL A 104 -11.73 4.22 -6.58
C VAL A 104 -11.11 3.17 -5.66
N TRP A 105 -10.05 2.51 -6.13
CA TRP A 105 -9.47 1.34 -5.45
C TRP A 105 -8.44 1.70 -4.39
N GLN A 106 -7.58 2.69 -4.68
CA GLN A 106 -6.49 3.03 -3.79
C GLN A 106 -6.16 4.52 -3.87
N ILE A 107 -5.64 5.05 -2.79
CA ILE A 107 -5.15 6.43 -2.70
C ILE A 107 -3.74 6.43 -2.10
N ALA A 108 -2.98 7.47 -2.37
CA ALA A 108 -1.63 7.60 -1.81
C ALA A 108 -1.28 9.07 -1.60
N TRP A 109 -0.87 9.43 -0.38
CA TRP A 109 -0.37 10.77 -0.06
C TRP A 109 1.07 10.92 -0.53
N ALA A 110 1.36 11.99 -1.24
CA ALA A 110 2.74 12.36 -1.55
C ALA A 110 3.43 12.94 -0.31
N HIS A 111 4.76 12.92 -0.31
CA HIS A 111 5.55 13.52 0.78
C HIS A 111 5.28 15.03 0.84
N PRO A 112 5.09 15.61 2.03
CA PRO A 112 4.69 17.03 2.18
C PRO A 112 5.71 18.04 1.64
N LYS A 113 6.93 17.63 1.36
CA LYS A 113 7.92 18.43 0.63
C LYS A 113 7.37 19.01 -0.67
N PHE A 114 6.43 18.31 -1.32
CA PHE A 114 5.84 18.70 -2.60
C PHE A 114 4.52 19.47 -2.44
N GLY A 115 4.11 19.71 -1.20
CA GLY A 115 2.80 20.28 -0.87
C GLY A 115 1.78 19.19 -0.59
N ASN A 116 0.54 19.57 -0.42
CA ASN A 116 -0.55 18.64 -0.15
C ASN A 116 -1.04 18.04 -1.47
N ILE A 117 -0.55 16.84 -1.78
CA ILE A 117 -0.82 16.13 -3.03
C ILE A 117 -1.29 14.71 -2.67
N LEU A 118 -2.36 14.27 -3.33
CA LEU A 118 -2.94 12.94 -3.18
C LEU A 118 -3.11 12.34 -4.58
N ALA A 119 -2.77 11.05 -4.75
CA ALA A 119 -3.07 10.29 -5.95
C ALA A 119 -4.24 9.35 -5.67
N SER A 120 -5.07 9.10 -6.68
CA SER A 120 -6.13 8.09 -6.63
C SER A 120 -6.13 7.29 -7.93
N CYS A 121 -6.49 6.01 -7.85
CA CYS A 121 -6.62 5.14 -9.01
C CYS A 121 -7.96 4.43 -9.00
N SER A 122 -8.45 4.08 -10.20
CA SER A 122 -9.84 3.66 -10.33
C SER A 122 -10.05 2.60 -11.40
N TYR A 123 -11.18 1.91 -11.25
CA TYR A 123 -11.75 1.03 -12.27
C TYR A 123 -11.92 1.73 -13.62
N ASP A 124 -12.13 3.07 -13.62
CA ASP A 124 -12.29 3.86 -14.84
C ASP A 124 -11.01 3.97 -15.70
N ARG A 125 -9.94 3.23 -15.33
CA ARG A 125 -8.66 3.17 -16.02
C ARG A 125 -7.80 4.42 -15.86
N LYS A 126 -8.20 5.32 -14.97
CA LYS A 126 -7.53 6.60 -14.76
C LYS A 126 -6.78 6.64 -13.42
N VAL A 127 -5.73 7.44 -13.41
CA VAL A 127 -5.07 7.92 -12.18
C VAL A 127 -5.29 9.44 -12.15
N ILE A 128 -5.75 9.94 -11.02
CA ILE A 128 -5.92 11.39 -10.84
C ILE A 128 -4.98 11.83 -9.71
N ILE A 129 -4.25 12.90 -9.97
CA ILE A 129 -3.42 13.56 -8.97
C ILE A 129 -4.17 14.83 -8.54
N TRP A 130 -4.49 14.89 -7.28
CA TRP A 130 -5.18 16.01 -6.63
C TRP A 130 -4.16 16.85 -5.89
N LYS A 131 -4.34 18.16 -5.91
CA LYS A 131 -3.46 19.08 -5.21
C LYS A 131 -4.26 20.16 -4.52
N GLU A 132 -3.90 20.45 -3.28
CA GLU A 132 -4.49 21.57 -2.56
C GLU A 132 -3.76 22.86 -2.93
N MET A 133 -4.52 23.84 -3.42
CA MET A 133 -4.03 25.16 -3.78
C MET A 133 -4.96 26.22 -3.20
N ASN A 134 -4.40 27.13 -2.40
CA ASN A 134 -5.17 28.21 -1.74
C ASN A 134 -6.36 27.69 -0.93
N GLY A 135 -6.19 26.53 -0.26
CA GLY A 135 -7.22 25.92 0.57
C GLY A 135 -8.29 25.16 -0.21
N GLN A 136 -8.13 25.01 -1.51
CA GLN A 136 -9.06 24.24 -2.35
C GLN A 136 -8.33 23.08 -3.02
N TRP A 137 -9.00 21.93 -3.07
CA TRP A 137 -8.49 20.74 -3.76
C TRP A 137 -8.92 20.78 -5.23
N ILE A 138 -7.94 20.65 -6.12
CA ILE A 138 -8.18 20.64 -7.57
C ILE A 138 -7.63 19.38 -8.20
N LYS A 139 -8.22 18.97 -9.32
CA LYS A 139 -7.65 17.93 -10.19
C LYS A 139 -6.44 18.55 -10.90
N PHE A 140 -5.25 18.16 -10.47
CA PHE A 140 -3.98 18.75 -10.94
C PHE A 140 -3.46 18.04 -12.19
N TYR A 141 -3.65 16.71 -12.27
CA TYR A 141 -3.22 15.91 -13.43
C TYR A 141 -4.11 14.66 -13.53
N GLU A 142 -4.37 14.25 -14.76
CA GLU A 142 -5.10 13.01 -15.07
C GLU A 142 -4.28 12.18 -16.06
N TYR A 143 -4.06 10.91 -15.74
CA TYR A 143 -3.40 9.94 -16.60
C TYR A 143 -4.41 8.87 -16.99
N ALA A 144 -4.63 8.68 -18.30
CA ALA A 144 -5.68 7.80 -18.83
C ALA A 144 -5.16 6.87 -19.95
N ASN A 145 -3.89 6.44 -19.86
CA ASN A 145 -3.26 5.59 -20.89
C ASN A 145 -3.19 4.11 -20.50
N HIS A 146 -4.01 3.69 -19.53
CA HIS A 146 -4.21 2.27 -19.24
C HIS A 146 -5.43 1.74 -19.98
N ASP A 147 -5.37 0.50 -20.42
CA ASP A 147 -6.44 -0.16 -21.15
C ASP A 147 -7.44 -0.86 -20.23
N SER A 148 -7.12 -0.98 -18.95
CA SER A 148 -7.98 -1.61 -17.94
C SER A 148 -7.83 -0.90 -16.59
N SER A 149 -8.59 -1.36 -15.60
CA SER A 149 -8.60 -0.83 -14.22
C SER A 149 -7.19 -0.57 -13.70
N VAL A 150 -6.97 0.57 -13.05
CA VAL A 150 -5.75 0.82 -12.30
C VAL A 150 -6.03 0.46 -10.84
N ASN A 151 -5.28 -0.49 -10.32
CA ASN A 151 -5.58 -1.15 -9.04
C ASN A 151 -4.74 -0.62 -7.88
N SER A 152 -3.56 -0.08 -8.16
CA SER A 152 -2.64 0.33 -7.10
C SER A 152 -1.81 1.53 -7.51
N VAL A 153 -1.55 2.42 -6.56
CA VAL A 153 -0.67 3.60 -6.73
C VAL A 153 0.23 3.74 -5.51
N CYS A 154 1.48 4.07 -5.74
CA CYS A 154 2.45 4.28 -4.66
C CYS A 154 3.46 5.34 -5.05
N TRP A 155 3.65 6.36 -4.20
CA TRP A 155 4.66 7.39 -4.42
C TRP A 155 6.06 6.88 -4.08
N ALA A 156 7.03 7.24 -4.89
CA ALA A 156 8.44 6.96 -4.63
C ALA A 156 8.93 7.77 -3.41
N PRO A 157 10.01 7.32 -2.77
CA PRO A 157 10.68 8.15 -1.77
C PRO A 157 10.96 9.55 -2.32
N HIS A 158 10.75 10.55 -1.47
CA HIS A 158 10.84 11.96 -1.88
C HIS A 158 12.24 12.39 -2.36
N ASP A 159 13.24 11.59 -2.05
CA ASP A 159 14.63 11.79 -2.51
C ASP A 159 14.74 11.72 -4.04
N TYR A 160 13.89 10.92 -4.67
CA TYR A 160 13.88 10.73 -6.14
C TYR A 160 13.09 11.80 -6.89
N GLY A 161 12.39 12.68 -6.16
CA GLY A 161 11.45 13.62 -6.76
C GLY A 161 10.02 13.15 -6.63
N LEU A 162 9.11 13.81 -7.32
CA LEU A 162 7.68 13.46 -7.27
C LEU A 162 7.40 12.44 -8.38
N ILE A 163 7.45 11.17 -8.01
CA ILE A 163 7.32 10.02 -8.93
C ILE A 163 6.28 9.05 -8.37
N LEU A 164 5.34 8.60 -9.19
CA LEU A 164 4.25 7.71 -8.83
C LEU A 164 4.32 6.44 -9.67
N ALA A 165 4.26 5.28 -9.05
CA ALA A 165 4.06 4.00 -9.75
C ALA A 165 2.58 3.65 -9.72
N CYS A 166 2.06 3.11 -10.84
CA CYS A 166 0.66 2.74 -11.02
C CYS A 166 0.59 1.35 -11.63
N GLY A 167 -0.09 0.42 -10.97
CA GLY A 167 -0.26 -0.96 -11.45
C GLY A 167 -1.67 -1.18 -12.00
N SER A 168 -1.78 -1.81 -13.16
CA SER A 168 -3.06 -1.96 -13.86
C SER A 168 -3.39 -3.42 -14.20
N SER A 169 -4.69 -3.67 -14.28
CA SER A 169 -5.24 -4.93 -14.76
C SER A 169 -4.90 -5.22 -16.22
N ASP A 170 -4.42 -4.22 -16.99
CA ASP A 170 -3.91 -4.47 -18.35
C ASP A 170 -2.53 -5.17 -18.34
N GLY A 171 -1.99 -5.46 -17.16
CA GLY A 171 -0.69 -6.12 -16.99
C GLY A 171 0.50 -5.18 -17.06
N SER A 172 0.28 -3.90 -17.29
CA SER A 172 1.36 -2.92 -17.34
C SER A 172 1.49 -2.14 -16.03
N ILE A 173 2.66 -1.55 -15.86
CA ILE A 173 2.95 -0.62 -14.76
C ILE A 173 3.41 0.70 -15.39
N SER A 174 2.79 1.80 -14.98
CA SER A 174 3.20 3.14 -15.42
C SER A 174 3.93 3.86 -14.29
N ILE A 175 5.02 4.52 -14.65
CA ILE A 175 5.80 5.38 -13.74
C ILE A 175 5.61 6.82 -14.23
N LEU A 176 4.93 7.62 -13.42
CA LEU A 176 4.60 9.02 -13.72
C LEU A 176 5.57 9.91 -12.95
N SER A 177 6.30 10.77 -13.63
CA SER A 177 7.31 11.65 -13.02
C SER A 177 7.00 13.11 -13.32
N ALA A 178 6.94 13.93 -12.28
CA ALA A 178 6.80 15.38 -12.46
C ALA A 178 8.10 15.96 -13.05
N THR A 179 7.98 16.78 -14.05
CA THR A 179 9.12 17.42 -14.71
C THR A 179 9.40 18.81 -14.12
N ALA A 180 10.61 19.28 -14.27
CA ALA A 180 11.01 20.63 -13.84
C ALA A 180 10.22 21.74 -14.56
N ALA A 181 9.71 21.45 -15.76
CA ALA A 181 8.89 22.38 -16.53
C ALA A 181 7.43 22.46 -16.08
N GLY A 182 7.06 21.68 -15.04
CA GLY A 182 5.71 21.68 -14.48
C GLY A 182 4.75 20.70 -15.14
N GLY A 183 5.25 19.86 -16.04
CA GLY A 183 4.48 18.79 -16.69
C GLY A 183 4.69 17.43 -16.04
N TRP A 184 4.19 16.38 -16.70
CA TRP A 184 4.34 14.99 -16.28
C TRP A 184 4.87 14.17 -17.45
N GLU A 185 5.79 13.26 -17.14
CA GLU A 185 6.28 12.24 -18.06
C GLU A 185 5.79 10.89 -17.57
N ALA A 186 5.48 10.00 -18.51
CA ALA A 186 5.06 8.62 -18.22
C ALA A 186 5.96 7.62 -18.92
N LYS A 187 6.53 6.70 -18.15
CA LYS A 187 7.20 5.51 -18.69
C LYS A 187 6.30 4.31 -18.39
N LYS A 188 5.99 3.50 -19.39
CA LYS A 188 5.11 2.34 -19.25
C LYS A 188 5.91 1.06 -19.42
N ILE A 189 5.87 0.18 -18.43
CA ILE A 189 6.43 -1.17 -18.47
C ILE A 189 5.33 -2.08 -18.96
N ASN A 190 5.37 -2.43 -20.25
CA ASN A 190 4.37 -3.29 -20.86
C ASN A 190 4.62 -4.75 -20.47
N ASN A 191 3.54 -5.51 -20.28
CA ASN A 191 3.61 -6.92 -19.91
C ASN A 191 4.44 -7.15 -18.64
N ALA A 192 4.36 -6.22 -17.68
CA ALA A 192 5.00 -6.39 -16.39
C ALA A 192 4.46 -7.65 -15.70
N HIS A 193 3.16 -7.87 -15.80
CA HIS A 193 2.49 -9.12 -15.40
C HIS A 193 1.65 -9.63 -16.56
N THR A 194 1.59 -10.94 -16.74
CA THR A 194 0.93 -11.53 -17.93
C THR A 194 -0.59 -11.44 -17.88
N ILE A 195 -1.19 -11.33 -16.69
CA ILE A 195 -2.65 -11.29 -16.52
C ILE A 195 -3.09 -9.92 -16.02
N GLY A 196 -2.42 -9.39 -14.99
CA GLY A 196 -2.76 -8.10 -14.39
C GLY A 196 -1.89 -7.80 -13.20
N CYS A 197 -1.66 -6.50 -12.95
CA CYS A 197 -0.92 -6.02 -11.78
C CYS A 197 -1.91 -5.52 -10.73
N ASN A 198 -1.81 -6.06 -9.52
CA ASN A 198 -2.68 -5.70 -8.40
C ASN A 198 -2.04 -4.74 -7.42
N ALA A 199 -0.72 -4.76 -7.29
CA ALA A 199 -0.03 -4.00 -6.25
C ALA A 199 1.32 -3.49 -6.72
N VAL A 200 1.69 -2.28 -6.26
CA VAL A 200 3.03 -1.71 -6.45
C VAL A 200 3.48 -1.06 -5.14
N SER A 201 4.77 -1.20 -4.81
CA SER A 201 5.34 -0.59 -3.60
C SER A 201 6.81 -0.25 -3.81
N TRP A 202 7.19 1.00 -3.55
CA TRP A 202 8.57 1.47 -3.73
C TRP A 202 9.50 0.98 -2.62
N ALA A 203 10.73 0.70 -3.00
CA ALA A 203 11.83 0.50 -2.06
C ALA A 203 12.21 1.83 -1.40
N PRO A 204 12.66 1.81 -0.14
CA PRO A 204 13.22 3.03 0.45
C PRO A 204 14.47 3.49 -0.31
N ALA A 205 14.71 4.80 -0.34
CA ALA A 205 15.86 5.40 -1.05
C ALA A 205 17.19 4.95 -0.47
N ILE A 206 17.21 4.69 0.84
CA ILE A 206 18.40 4.20 1.54
C ILE A 206 18.19 2.71 1.81
N GLY A 207 18.92 1.89 1.07
CA GLY A 207 18.86 0.44 1.25
C GLY A 207 19.75 -0.05 2.39
N PRO A 208 19.65 -1.32 2.73
CA PRO A 208 20.61 -1.95 3.64
C PRO A 208 22.01 -1.84 3.03
N ASN A 209 23.01 -1.82 3.85
CA ASN A 209 24.41 -1.71 3.43
C ASN A 209 24.74 -0.41 2.65
N ALA A 210 23.95 0.64 2.80
CA ALA A 210 24.37 1.98 2.37
C ALA A 210 25.45 2.48 3.32
N ALA A 211 26.52 1.71 3.44
CA ALA A 211 27.68 2.09 4.24
C ALA A 211 28.29 3.36 3.63
N PHE A 212 28.62 4.30 4.47
CA PHE A 212 29.42 5.42 4.06
C PHE A 212 30.73 4.91 3.49
N ASP A 213 30.96 5.10 2.23
CA ASP A 213 32.31 4.97 1.71
C ASP A 213 33.09 6.18 2.24
N SER A 214 33.72 5.96 3.38
CA SER A 214 34.47 6.98 4.08
C SER A 214 35.70 7.48 3.31
N SER A 215 36.03 6.81 2.20
CA SER A 215 37.22 7.18 1.42
C SER A 215 36.93 8.28 0.38
N SER A 216 35.72 8.41 -0.12
CA SER A 216 35.40 9.38 -1.19
C SER A 216 34.43 10.50 -0.78
N GLY A 217 33.76 10.35 0.34
CA GLY A 217 32.79 11.36 0.81
C GLY A 217 31.55 11.50 -0.07
N MET A 218 31.45 10.72 -1.14
CA MET A 218 30.32 10.76 -2.07
C MET A 218 29.48 9.50 -1.93
N ARG A 219 28.22 9.67 -1.57
CA ARG A 219 27.25 8.58 -1.60
C ARG A 219 26.97 8.22 -3.07
N PRO A 220 27.08 6.93 -3.45
CA PRO A 220 26.60 6.55 -4.77
C PRO A 220 25.10 6.90 -4.89
N ALA A 221 24.68 7.32 -6.08
CA ALA A 221 23.29 7.65 -6.32
C ALA A 221 22.42 6.41 -6.01
N PRO A 222 21.38 6.58 -5.19
CA PRO A 222 20.56 5.43 -4.82
C PRO A 222 19.80 4.89 -6.05
N VAL A 223 19.84 3.58 -6.22
CA VAL A 223 19.20 2.89 -7.33
C VAL A 223 17.70 2.79 -7.03
N LYS A 224 16.87 3.31 -7.92
CA LYS A 224 15.42 3.24 -7.76
C LYS A 224 14.94 1.81 -7.99
N ARG A 225 14.16 1.31 -7.04
CA ARG A 225 13.56 -0.01 -7.09
C ARG A 225 12.11 0.04 -6.61
N PHE A 226 11.30 -0.87 -7.10
CA PHE A 226 9.96 -1.11 -6.55
C PHE A 226 9.60 -2.59 -6.72
N VAL A 227 8.59 -3.04 -5.98
CA VAL A 227 8.03 -4.39 -6.07
C VAL A 227 6.62 -4.29 -6.67
N SER A 228 6.23 -5.31 -7.42
CA SER A 228 4.86 -5.47 -7.90
C SER A 228 4.34 -6.88 -7.63
N GLY A 229 3.02 -7.00 -7.47
CA GLY A 229 2.33 -8.27 -7.32
C GLY A 229 1.23 -8.40 -8.38
N GLY A 230 1.11 -9.58 -8.97
CA GLY A 230 0.21 -9.79 -10.10
C GLY A 230 -0.73 -10.98 -10.01
N CYS A 231 -1.70 -10.98 -10.92
CA CYS A 231 -2.65 -12.10 -11.10
C CYS A 231 -1.98 -13.33 -11.71
N ASP A 232 -0.75 -13.21 -12.13
CA ASP A 232 0.08 -14.34 -12.61
C ASP A 232 0.78 -15.06 -11.45
N ASN A 233 0.39 -14.79 -10.21
CA ASN A 233 0.89 -15.38 -8.96
C ASN A 233 2.33 -14.95 -8.62
N LEU A 234 2.86 -13.98 -9.35
CA LEU A 234 4.25 -13.58 -9.23
C LEU A 234 4.38 -12.27 -8.43
N VAL A 235 5.46 -12.20 -7.69
CA VAL A 235 5.98 -10.96 -7.13
C VAL A 235 7.25 -10.64 -7.92
N LYS A 236 7.38 -9.41 -8.40
CA LYS A 236 8.52 -9.02 -9.21
C LYS A 236 9.20 -7.78 -8.65
N VAL A 237 10.51 -7.76 -8.70
CA VAL A 237 11.33 -6.62 -8.28
C VAL A 237 11.83 -5.92 -9.54
N TRP A 238 11.65 -4.62 -9.59
CA TRP A 238 12.03 -3.77 -10.72
C TRP A 238 13.13 -2.80 -10.29
N ARG A 239 14.04 -2.56 -11.20
CA ARG A 239 15.14 -1.63 -11.00
C ARG A 239 15.23 -0.66 -12.18
N GLU A 240 15.44 0.63 -11.89
CA GLU A 240 15.73 1.60 -12.94
C GLU A 240 17.22 1.53 -13.29
N ASP A 241 17.49 1.20 -14.54
CA ASP A 241 18.79 1.38 -15.18
C ASP A 241 18.61 2.54 -16.20
N LYS A 242 18.84 2.34 -17.46
CA LYS A 242 18.39 3.31 -18.50
C LYS A 242 16.88 3.23 -18.69
N GLU A 243 16.37 2.03 -18.62
CA GLU A 243 14.93 1.70 -18.62
C GLU A 243 14.62 0.88 -17.37
N TRP A 244 13.35 0.61 -17.15
CA TRP A 244 12.91 -0.26 -16.06
C TRP A 244 13.12 -1.72 -16.46
N VAL A 245 13.88 -2.46 -15.67
CA VAL A 245 14.20 -3.86 -15.92
C VAL A 245 13.73 -4.73 -14.74
N GLU A 246 13.29 -5.95 -15.05
CA GLU A 246 12.98 -6.96 -14.04
C GLU A 246 14.30 -7.42 -13.39
N GLU A 247 14.49 -7.09 -12.13
CA GLU A 247 15.70 -7.46 -11.36
C GLU A 247 15.55 -8.84 -10.75
N ALA A 248 14.33 -9.19 -10.30
CA ALA A 248 14.06 -10.50 -9.70
C ALA A 248 12.60 -10.89 -9.91
N LYS A 249 12.40 -12.18 -10.07
CA LYS A 249 11.10 -12.84 -10.13
C LYS A 249 11.00 -13.77 -8.92
N LEU A 250 10.02 -13.54 -8.06
CA LEU A 250 9.85 -14.24 -6.80
C LEU A 250 8.63 -15.16 -6.94
N GLU A 251 8.89 -16.45 -7.00
CA GLU A 251 7.89 -17.50 -7.19
C GLU A 251 7.61 -18.20 -5.86
N GLY A 252 6.35 -18.27 -5.45
CA GLY A 252 5.97 -18.91 -4.19
C GLY A 252 4.49 -18.97 -3.93
N HIS A 253 3.72 -18.00 -4.47
CA HIS A 253 2.27 -18.01 -4.38
C HIS A 253 1.67 -18.94 -5.43
N SER A 254 0.55 -19.58 -5.07
CA SER A 254 -0.17 -20.49 -5.98
C SER A 254 -1.45 -19.90 -6.53
N ASP A 255 -1.74 -18.64 -6.18
CA ASP A 255 -2.90 -17.89 -6.67
C ASP A 255 -2.54 -16.41 -6.70
N TRP A 256 -3.44 -15.57 -7.18
CA TRP A 256 -3.24 -14.13 -7.40
C TRP A 256 -2.62 -13.45 -6.19
N VAL A 257 -1.53 -12.74 -6.42
CA VAL A 257 -0.96 -11.84 -5.42
C VAL A 257 -1.90 -10.63 -5.31
N ARG A 258 -2.40 -10.39 -4.11
CA ARG A 258 -3.35 -9.31 -3.85
C ARG A 258 -2.65 -8.02 -3.47
N ASP A 259 -1.57 -8.16 -2.69
CA ASP A 259 -0.79 -6.99 -2.27
C ASP A 259 0.67 -7.36 -2.09
N ALA A 260 1.54 -6.35 -2.23
CA ALA A 260 2.98 -6.49 -2.03
C ALA A 260 3.53 -5.18 -1.46
N ALA A 261 4.24 -5.28 -0.34
CA ALA A 261 4.74 -4.12 0.39
C ALA A 261 6.25 -4.26 0.65
N TRP A 262 7.01 -3.26 0.26
CA TRP A 262 8.43 -3.17 0.58
C TRP A 262 8.58 -2.59 1.99
N ALA A 263 9.32 -3.29 2.86
CA ALA A 263 9.53 -2.82 4.23
C ALA A 263 10.43 -1.57 4.25
N PRO A 264 10.13 -0.57 5.09
CA PRO A 264 11.06 0.53 5.32
C PRO A 264 12.26 0.04 6.14
N SER A 265 13.28 -0.49 5.46
CA SER A 265 14.43 -1.21 6.06
C SER A 265 15.52 -0.27 6.54
N ILE A 266 15.18 0.89 7.06
CA ILE A 266 16.15 1.92 7.48
C ILE A 266 17.01 1.36 8.64
N GLY A 267 18.29 1.26 8.39
CA GLY A 267 19.27 0.78 9.39
C GLY A 267 19.32 -0.73 9.58
N LEU A 268 18.56 -1.49 8.80
CA LEU A 268 18.64 -2.95 8.84
C LEU A 268 19.67 -3.47 7.86
N SER A 269 20.23 -4.63 8.16
CA SER A 269 21.24 -5.28 7.30
C SER A 269 20.65 -6.03 6.11
N ARG A 270 19.32 -6.08 6.01
CA ARG A 270 18.63 -6.85 4.98
C ARG A 270 17.41 -6.10 4.46
N THR A 271 17.06 -6.37 3.21
CA THR A 271 15.83 -5.93 2.57
C THR A 271 14.73 -6.96 2.85
N VAL A 272 13.51 -6.49 3.13
CA VAL A 272 12.35 -7.36 3.32
C VAL A 272 11.22 -6.86 2.42
N ILE A 273 10.61 -7.77 1.68
CA ILE A 273 9.37 -7.55 0.95
C ILE A 273 8.33 -8.52 1.55
N THR A 274 7.10 -8.07 1.67
CA THR A 274 5.98 -8.94 2.07
C THR A 274 4.96 -8.97 0.96
N SER A 275 4.44 -10.14 0.68
CA SER A 275 3.33 -10.29 -0.27
C SER A 275 2.22 -11.13 0.35
N CYS A 276 0.99 -10.87 -0.07
CA CYS A 276 -0.17 -11.66 0.33
C CYS A 276 -0.99 -12.05 -0.90
N SER A 277 -1.76 -13.11 -0.75
CA SER A 277 -2.39 -13.73 -1.91
C SER A 277 -3.75 -14.33 -1.59
N GLN A 278 -4.47 -14.60 -2.67
CA GLN A 278 -5.69 -15.37 -2.69
C GLN A 278 -5.46 -16.83 -2.24
N ASP A 279 -4.20 -17.30 -2.27
CA ASP A 279 -3.82 -18.60 -1.72
C ASP A 279 -3.83 -18.65 -0.18
N ARG A 280 -4.26 -17.56 0.46
CA ARG A 280 -4.39 -17.39 1.93
C ARG A 280 -3.05 -17.30 2.65
N ARG A 281 -1.93 -17.16 1.93
CA ARG A 281 -0.60 -17.08 2.54
C ARG A 281 -0.07 -15.65 2.50
N VAL A 282 0.70 -15.32 3.52
CA VAL A 282 1.59 -14.17 3.54
C VAL A 282 3.02 -14.70 3.48
N ILE A 283 3.80 -14.18 2.55
CA ILE A 283 5.18 -14.60 2.34
C ILE A 283 6.11 -13.39 2.57
N LEU A 284 7.17 -13.64 3.33
CA LEU A 284 8.27 -12.72 3.52
C LEU A 284 9.41 -13.13 2.58
N TRP A 285 9.89 -12.17 1.83
CA TRP A 285 11.03 -12.31 0.93
C TRP A 285 12.16 -11.48 1.49
N THR A 286 13.31 -12.10 1.77
CA THR A 286 14.44 -11.40 2.38
C THR A 286 15.65 -11.51 1.49
N ASN A 287 16.39 -10.41 1.41
CA ASN A 287 17.66 -10.34 0.68
C ASN A 287 18.68 -9.60 1.53
N ASP A 288 19.87 -10.19 1.67
CA ASP A 288 20.94 -9.67 2.50
C ASP A 288 21.78 -8.56 1.83
N GLY A 289 21.46 -8.26 0.56
CA GLY A 289 22.19 -7.26 -0.21
C GLY A 289 23.56 -7.72 -0.70
N VAL A 290 23.97 -8.94 -0.38
CA VAL A 290 25.27 -9.52 -0.81
C VAL A 290 25.04 -10.44 -2.01
N SER A 291 24.03 -11.28 -1.93
CA SER A 291 23.63 -12.18 -3.01
C SER A 291 22.49 -11.60 -3.83
N SER A 292 22.33 -12.06 -5.07
CA SER A 292 21.17 -11.73 -5.90
C SER A 292 19.94 -12.56 -5.53
N SER A 293 20.09 -13.53 -4.63
CA SER A 293 19.00 -14.44 -4.27
C SER A 293 18.08 -13.85 -3.20
N TRP A 294 16.81 -14.20 -3.29
CA TRP A 294 15.80 -13.87 -2.31
C TRP A 294 15.39 -15.14 -1.56
N ASN A 295 15.42 -15.07 -0.25
CA ASN A 295 14.99 -16.17 0.62
C ASN A 295 13.50 -16.01 0.92
N GLN A 296 12.76 -17.08 0.69
CA GLN A 296 11.32 -17.14 0.91
C GLN A 296 11.02 -17.73 2.28
N ARG A 297 10.08 -17.11 3.00
CA ARG A 297 9.55 -17.64 4.25
C ARG A 297 8.06 -17.37 4.33
N VAL A 298 7.25 -18.41 4.47
CA VAL A 298 5.82 -18.25 4.74
C VAL A 298 5.65 -17.74 6.18
N LEU A 299 5.04 -16.56 6.32
CA LEU A 299 4.72 -15.99 7.62
C LEU A 299 3.63 -16.80 8.30
N HIS A 300 2.53 -17.01 7.58
CA HIS A 300 1.35 -17.71 8.10
C HIS A 300 0.42 -18.04 6.93
N THR A 301 -0.41 -19.07 7.12
CA THR A 301 -1.52 -19.43 6.23
C THR A 301 -2.82 -19.11 6.97
N PHE A 302 -3.59 -18.19 6.42
CA PHE A 302 -4.81 -17.65 7.02
C PHE A 302 -6.02 -18.52 6.68
N GLU A 303 -7.13 -18.27 7.34
CA GLU A 303 -8.38 -19.00 7.11
C GLU A 303 -9.06 -18.58 5.80
N ASP A 304 -8.81 -17.34 5.34
CA ASP A 304 -9.43 -16.78 4.15
C ASP A 304 -8.39 -16.00 3.34
N VAL A 305 -8.78 -15.50 2.18
CA VAL A 305 -7.97 -14.67 1.28
C VAL A 305 -7.36 -13.50 2.08
N VAL A 306 -6.08 -13.24 1.85
CA VAL A 306 -5.44 -12.06 2.43
C VAL A 306 -5.44 -10.95 1.39
N TRP A 307 -6.03 -9.80 1.77
CA TRP A 307 -6.24 -8.68 0.85
C TRP A 307 -5.15 -7.63 0.91
N HIS A 308 -4.58 -7.40 2.10
CA HIS A 308 -3.69 -6.25 2.28
C HIS A 308 -2.63 -6.51 3.34
N VAL A 309 -1.43 -6.01 3.09
CA VAL A 309 -0.30 -6.02 4.02
C VAL A 309 0.29 -4.61 4.13
N SER A 310 0.62 -4.19 5.33
CA SER A 310 1.13 -2.84 5.57
C SER A 310 2.19 -2.83 6.67
N TRP A 311 3.29 -2.15 6.41
CA TRP A 311 4.40 -2.03 7.36
C TRP A 311 4.25 -0.79 8.23
N SER A 312 4.64 -0.90 9.49
CA SER A 312 4.86 0.28 10.33
C SER A 312 5.99 1.14 9.73
N VAL A 313 5.99 2.42 10.05
CA VAL A 313 7.01 3.37 9.58
C VAL A 313 8.43 2.90 9.96
N THR A 314 8.57 2.23 11.09
CA THR A 314 9.85 1.69 11.57
C THR A 314 10.21 0.34 10.93
N GLY A 315 9.30 -0.29 10.17
CA GLY A 315 9.55 -1.57 9.51
C GLY A 315 9.62 -2.77 10.45
N ASN A 316 9.19 -2.63 11.70
CA ASN A 316 9.28 -3.70 12.70
C ASN A 316 7.94 -4.37 13.04
N ILE A 317 6.84 -3.80 12.55
CA ILE A 317 5.50 -4.39 12.70
C ILE A 317 4.86 -4.50 11.32
N LEU A 318 4.28 -5.65 11.05
CA LEU A 318 3.50 -5.91 9.84
C LEU A 318 2.05 -6.10 10.23
N ALA A 319 1.16 -5.35 9.59
CA ALA A 319 -0.28 -5.54 9.69
C ALA A 319 -0.76 -6.35 8.50
N VAL A 320 -1.67 -7.29 8.75
CA VAL A 320 -2.25 -8.17 7.74
C VAL A 320 -3.77 -8.15 7.90
N SER A 321 -4.50 -7.96 6.81
CA SER A 321 -5.96 -8.04 6.81
C SER A 321 -6.46 -8.91 5.67
N GLY A 322 -7.55 -9.61 5.91
CA GLY A 322 -8.09 -10.59 4.97
C GLY A 322 -9.61 -10.69 4.98
N GLY A 323 -10.11 -11.67 4.26
CA GLY A 323 -11.54 -11.95 4.13
C GLY A 323 -12.18 -12.48 5.42
N ASP A 324 -11.37 -12.92 6.37
CA ASP A 324 -11.82 -13.37 7.69
C ASP A 324 -12.27 -12.22 8.61
N ASN A 325 -12.23 -10.99 8.13
CA ASN A 325 -12.59 -9.77 8.86
C ASN A 325 -11.72 -9.52 10.10
N LYS A 326 -10.51 -10.07 10.11
CA LYS A 326 -9.54 -9.85 11.18
C LYS A 326 -8.41 -8.96 10.67
N VAL A 327 -7.83 -8.21 11.60
CA VAL A 327 -6.57 -7.50 11.40
C VAL A 327 -5.58 -8.07 12.40
N SER A 328 -4.51 -8.66 11.91
CA SER A 328 -3.47 -9.23 12.76
C SER A 328 -2.19 -8.42 12.64
N LEU A 329 -1.50 -8.25 13.77
CA LEU A 329 -0.22 -7.55 13.85
C LEU A 329 0.89 -8.55 14.15
N TRP A 330 1.94 -8.49 13.37
CA TRP A 330 3.06 -9.43 13.42
C TRP A 330 4.35 -8.69 13.70
N LYS A 331 5.20 -9.30 14.50
CA LYS A 331 6.51 -8.73 14.83
C LYS A 331 7.57 -9.82 14.84
N GLU A 332 8.77 -9.48 14.39
CA GLU A 332 9.91 -10.38 14.48
C GLU A 332 10.52 -10.34 15.88
N THR A 333 10.79 -11.50 16.45
CA THR A 333 11.50 -11.63 17.73
C THR A 333 13.00 -11.46 17.52
N VAL A 334 13.73 -11.31 18.62
CA VAL A 334 15.21 -11.24 18.58
C VAL A 334 15.85 -12.52 18.01
N GLU A 335 15.10 -13.63 18.06
CA GLU A 335 15.53 -14.93 17.54
C GLU A 335 15.19 -15.10 16.04
N GLY A 336 14.64 -14.06 15.40
CA GLY A 336 14.26 -14.07 14.00
C GLY A 336 12.94 -14.78 13.69
N GLN A 337 12.12 -15.08 14.71
CA GLN A 337 10.82 -15.69 14.50
C GLN A 337 9.73 -14.62 14.44
N TRP A 338 8.77 -14.79 13.56
CA TRP A 338 7.63 -13.89 13.44
C TRP A 338 6.49 -14.40 14.30
N VAL A 339 5.97 -13.55 15.16
CA VAL A 339 4.89 -13.88 16.08
C VAL A 339 3.73 -12.90 15.91
N CYS A 340 2.52 -13.41 16.00
CA CYS A 340 1.33 -12.57 16.06
C CYS A 340 1.25 -11.95 17.46
N ILE A 341 1.35 -10.62 17.52
CA ILE A 341 1.33 -9.89 18.79
C ILE A 341 -0.08 -9.41 19.16
N SER A 342 -0.98 -9.34 18.18
CA SER A 342 -2.38 -8.99 18.42
C SER A 342 -3.22 -9.33 17.21
N ASP A 343 -4.48 -9.69 17.45
CA ASP A 343 -5.52 -9.76 16.42
C ASP A 343 -6.73 -8.96 16.89
N VAL A 344 -7.33 -8.21 15.97
CA VAL A 344 -8.53 -7.42 16.21
C VAL A 344 -9.66 -8.00 15.37
N ASN A 345 -10.69 -8.50 16.04
CA ASN A 345 -11.90 -9.00 15.38
C ASN A 345 -12.93 -7.87 15.22
N ARG A 346 -13.45 -7.77 14.01
CA ARG A 346 -14.56 -6.87 13.73
C ARG A 346 -15.83 -7.49 14.30
N GLY A 347 -16.56 -6.80 15.16
CA GLY A 347 -17.88 -7.21 15.63
C GLY A 347 -18.04 -7.49 17.12
N LYS A 348 -16.98 -7.40 17.91
CA LYS A 348 -17.12 -7.42 19.37
C LYS A 348 -16.69 -6.09 19.98
N GLY A 349 -17.30 -5.01 19.52
CA GLY A 349 -17.30 -3.78 20.27
C GLY A 349 -18.18 -4.01 21.49
N SER A 350 -17.58 -4.14 22.67
CA SER A 350 -18.35 -4.07 23.90
C SER A 350 -19.07 -2.72 23.96
N ALA A 351 -20.38 -2.75 23.99
CA ALA A 351 -21.15 -1.55 24.30
C ALA A 351 -20.64 -0.99 25.63
N PRO A 352 -20.49 0.34 25.77
CA PRO A 352 -20.10 0.90 27.06
C PRO A 352 -21.19 0.53 28.07
N GLY A 353 -20.79 -0.18 29.11
CA GLY A 353 -21.68 -0.61 30.16
C GLY A 353 -22.33 0.60 30.81
N GLN A 354 -23.65 0.57 30.91
CA GLN A 354 -24.36 1.48 31.77
C GLN A 354 -23.99 1.14 33.21
N GLN A 355 -23.39 2.05 33.90
CA GLN A 355 -23.40 2.19 35.34
C GLN A 355 -23.81 3.60 35.69
#